data_d639531057c39fe56c26f21065e8b498
#
_entry.id   d639531057c39fe56c26f21065e8b498
#
_cell.length_a   1.000
_cell.length_b   1.000
_cell.length_c   1.000
_cell.angle_alpha   90.00
_cell.angle_beta   90.00
_cell.angle_gamma   90.00
#
_symmetry.space_group_name_H-M   'P 1'
#
loop_
_entity.id
_entity.type
_entity.pdbx_description
1 polymer ?
#
loop_
_entity_poly.entity_id
_entity_poly.type
_entity_poly.pdbx_seq_one_letter_code
_entity_poly.pdbx_strand_id
1 'polypeptide(L)'
;MQYTAHIALFLCFVQYIAHIFFVTYFMTQSSTVLQHVGTNIRSLRDERGLSQQDLADQASVSRRTIAALETGQVNISLAKLDAIAVVLGVDFRTIVSAPELKEQTLVNVLAWQGDKEESSATLLASVPSRSQVELWTWSLAVGESYIAEADAEGWQELIYVLEGELTIQFTDSIKIIPAGSSFSFASSVTYTYINSGNQVLKFMRNVVY
;
A
#
# COMPACT_ATOMS: atom_id res chain seq x y z
N MET A 1 23.11 -44.36 9.78
CA MET A 1 23.19 -43.34 8.73
C MET A 1 21.93 -43.21 7.84
N GLN A 2 21.04 -44.18 7.71
CA GLN A 2 19.83 -44.02 6.88
C GLN A 2 18.70 -43.18 7.48
N TYR A 3 18.57 -43.09 8.79
CA TYR A 3 17.48 -42.36 9.46
C TYR A 3 17.62 -40.80 9.37
N THR A 4 18.85 -40.32 9.32
CA THR A 4 19.10 -38.86 9.22
C THR A 4 18.74 -38.29 7.86
N ALA A 5 18.87 -39.05 6.78
CA ALA A 5 18.50 -38.62 5.42
C ALA A 5 16.96 -38.50 5.24
N HIS A 6 16.18 -39.41 5.86
CA HIS A 6 14.72 -39.33 5.78
C HIS A 6 14.14 -38.16 6.58
N ILE A 7 14.73 -37.81 7.73
CA ILE A 7 14.30 -36.67 8.53
C ILE A 7 14.61 -35.34 7.79
N ALA A 8 15.77 -35.25 7.14
CA ALA A 8 16.14 -34.07 6.37
C ALA A 8 15.21 -33.86 5.14
N LEU A 9 14.88 -34.96 4.43
CA LEU A 9 13.92 -34.91 3.32
C LEU A 9 12.50 -34.53 3.78
N PHE A 10 12.06 -35.05 4.92
CA PHE A 10 10.76 -34.73 5.49
C PHE A 10 10.67 -33.26 5.92
N LEU A 11 11.70 -32.72 6.58
CA LEU A 11 11.78 -31.33 6.97
C LEU A 11 11.81 -30.39 5.75
N CYS A 12 12.55 -30.74 4.70
CA CYS A 12 12.59 -30.00 3.46
C CYS A 12 11.23 -30.02 2.73
N PHE A 13 10.52 -31.14 2.76
CA PHE A 13 9.18 -31.27 2.18
C PHE A 13 8.13 -30.46 2.96
N VAL A 14 8.17 -30.50 4.31
CA VAL A 14 7.28 -29.68 5.16
C VAL A 14 7.53 -28.20 4.96
N GLN A 15 8.79 -27.77 4.84
CA GLN A 15 9.17 -26.39 4.58
C GLN A 15 8.73 -25.92 3.18
N TYR A 16 8.85 -26.79 2.18
CA TYR A 16 8.38 -26.55 0.82
C TYR A 16 6.84 -26.42 0.75
N ILE A 17 6.10 -27.30 1.42
CA ILE A 17 4.64 -27.23 1.50
C ILE A 17 4.19 -25.97 2.26
N ALA A 18 4.83 -25.63 3.39
CA ALA A 18 4.55 -24.42 4.13
C ALA A 18 4.81 -23.17 3.28
N HIS A 19 5.87 -23.15 2.49
CA HIS A 19 6.18 -22.07 1.57
C HIS A 19 5.13 -21.93 0.45
N ILE A 20 4.72 -23.05 -0.16
CA ILE A 20 3.63 -23.04 -1.17
C ILE A 20 2.32 -22.53 -0.56
N PHE A 21 1.93 -23.03 0.62
CA PHE A 21 0.72 -22.56 1.31
C PHE A 21 0.80 -21.08 1.66
N PHE A 22 1.95 -20.60 2.13
CA PHE A 22 2.18 -19.21 2.46
C PHE A 22 2.08 -18.32 1.21
N VAL A 23 2.78 -18.68 0.13
CA VAL A 23 2.74 -17.93 -1.15
C VAL A 23 1.33 -17.94 -1.75
N THR A 24 0.64 -19.10 -1.74
CA THR A 24 -0.73 -19.19 -2.25
C THR A 24 -1.70 -18.35 -1.41
N TYR A 25 -1.57 -18.41 -0.09
CA TYR A 25 -2.38 -17.60 0.83
C TYR A 25 -2.14 -16.10 0.63
N PHE A 26 -0.88 -15.69 0.49
CA PHE A 26 -0.51 -14.28 0.29
C PHE A 26 -0.95 -13.76 -1.08
N MET A 27 -0.77 -14.53 -2.15
CA MET A 27 -1.27 -14.18 -3.49
C MET A 27 -2.80 -14.08 -3.52
N THR A 28 -3.51 -14.92 -2.77
CA THR A 28 -4.97 -14.87 -2.68
C THR A 28 -5.43 -13.60 -1.94
N GLN A 29 -4.73 -13.17 -0.90
CA GLN A 29 -5.02 -11.93 -0.16
C GLN A 29 -4.81 -10.68 -1.03
N SER A 30 -3.69 -10.59 -1.76
CA SER A 30 -3.41 -9.46 -2.65
C SER A 30 -4.43 -9.35 -3.79
N SER A 31 -4.84 -10.48 -4.39
CA SER A 31 -5.91 -10.49 -5.40
C SER A 31 -7.26 -10.07 -4.83
N THR A 32 -7.55 -10.41 -3.58
CA THR A 32 -8.80 -10.04 -2.90
C THR A 32 -8.90 -8.53 -2.68
N VAL A 33 -7.83 -7.86 -2.26
CA VAL A 33 -7.83 -6.40 -2.04
C VAL A 33 -8.05 -5.65 -3.34
N LEU A 34 -7.33 -6.01 -4.40
CA LEU A 34 -7.53 -5.38 -5.72
C LEU A 34 -8.95 -5.60 -6.25
N GLN A 35 -9.57 -6.75 -5.96
CA GLN A 35 -10.97 -7.01 -6.28
C GLN A 35 -11.92 -6.13 -5.46
N HIS A 36 -11.67 -5.92 -4.14
CA HIS A 36 -12.47 -5.02 -3.32
C HIS A 36 -12.37 -3.59 -3.82
N VAL A 37 -11.16 -3.09 -4.08
CA VAL A 37 -10.91 -1.77 -4.67
C VAL A 37 -11.68 -1.61 -5.98
N GLY A 38 -11.57 -2.57 -6.89
CA GLY A 38 -12.25 -2.53 -8.18
C GLY A 38 -13.77 -2.52 -8.03
N THR A 39 -14.31 -3.37 -7.16
CA THR A 39 -15.74 -3.46 -6.88
C THR A 39 -16.27 -2.16 -6.25
N ASN A 40 -15.57 -1.62 -5.26
CA ASN A 40 -15.97 -0.38 -4.58
C ASN A 40 -15.95 0.81 -5.53
N ILE A 41 -14.87 0.99 -6.31
CA ILE A 41 -14.78 2.08 -7.30
C ILE A 41 -15.92 1.98 -8.30
N ARG A 42 -16.19 0.80 -8.85
CA ARG A 42 -17.27 0.59 -9.80
C ARG A 42 -18.63 0.91 -9.20
N SER A 43 -18.94 0.38 -8.00
CA SER A 43 -20.21 0.64 -7.32
C SER A 43 -20.43 2.12 -7.08
N LEU A 44 -19.43 2.79 -6.49
CA LEU A 44 -19.48 4.22 -6.19
C LEU A 44 -19.60 5.09 -7.45
N ARG A 45 -18.93 4.71 -8.54
CA ARG A 45 -19.04 5.38 -9.83
C ARG A 45 -20.44 5.23 -10.43
N ASP A 46 -20.97 4.01 -10.43
CA ASP A 46 -22.31 3.70 -10.95
C ASP A 46 -23.42 4.41 -10.14
N GLU A 47 -23.28 4.46 -8.81
CA GLU A 47 -24.17 5.21 -7.92
C GLU A 47 -24.21 6.71 -8.24
N ARG A 48 -23.11 7.27 -8.75
CA ARG A 48 -23.02 8.69 -9.17
C ARG A 48 -23.36 8.93 -10.63
N GLY A 49 -23.69 7.89 -11.39
CA GLY A 49 -24.02 7.97 -12.80
C GLY A 49 -22.84 8.37 -13.68
N LEU A 50 -21.60 8.22 -13.20
CA LEU A 50 -20.40 8.55 -13.96
C LEU A 50 -20.01 7.43 -14.92
N SER A 51 -19.58 7.78 -16.14
CA SER A 51 -18.89 6.83 -17.01
C SER A 51 -17.43 6.62 -16.52
N GLN A 52 -16.78 5.55 -16.98
CA GLN A 52 -15.34 5.35 -16.74
C GLN A 52 -14.49 6.51 -17.27
N GLN A 53 -14.94 7.17 -18.35
CA GLN A 53 -14.26 8.33 -18.92
C GLN A 53 -14.43 9.55 -18.02
N ASP A 54 -15.66 9.82 -17.51
CA ASP A 54 -15.91 10.96 -16.64
C ASP A 54 -15.09 10.86 -15.34
N LEU A 55 -15.03 9.66 -14.72
CA LEU A 55 -14.23 9.41 -13.53
C LEU A 55 -12.73 9.60 -13.84
N ALA A 56 -12.25 9.11 -14.97
CA ALA A 56 -10.85 9.23 -15.37
C ALA A 56 -10.44 10.70 -15.58
N ASP A 57 -11.28 11.48 -16.27
CA ASP A 57 -11.01 12.89 -16.55
C ASP A 57 -10.98 13.72 -15.25
N GLN A 58 -11.93 13.49 -14.34
CA GLN A 58 -12.01 14.19 -13.06
C GLN A 58 -10.86 13.80 -12.12
N ALA A 59 -10.44 12.53 -12.10
CA ALA A 59 -9.35 12.05 -11.25
C ALA A 59 -7.95 12.20 -11.90
N SER A 60 -7.86 12.80 -13.09
CA SER A 60 -6.61 12.98 -13.83
C SER A 60 -5.84 11.68 -14.09
N VAL A 61 -6.58 10.59 -14.38
CA VAL A 61 -6.03 9.28 -14.76
C VAL A 61 -6.52 8.85 -16.14
N SER A 62 -5.94 7.82 -16.74
CA SER A 62 -6.46 7.32 -18.02
C SER A 62 -7.71 6.46 -17.82
N ARG A 63 -8.65 6.50 -18.78
CA ARG A 63 -9.79 5.58 -18.80
C ARG A 63 -9.36 4.11 -18.73
N ARG A 64 -8.22 3.78 -19.36
CA ARG A 64 -7.63 2.43 -19.30
C ARG A 64 -7.26 2.05 -17.87
N THR A 65 -6.75 2.99 -17.07
CA THR A 65 -6.45 2.79 -15.65
C THR A 65 -7.72 2.49 -14.87
N ILE A 66 -8.79 3.27 -15.05
CA ILE A 66 -10.09 3.01 -14.38
C ILE A 66 -10.63 1.63 -14.77
N ALA A 67 -10.64 1.27 -16.06
CA ALA A 67 -11.13 -0.03 -16.51
C ALA A 67 -10.31 -1.20 -15.92
N ALA A 68 -8.98 -1.06 -15.83
CA ALA A 68 -8.11 -2.07 -15.24
C ALA A 68 -8.26 -2.16 -13.71
N LEU A 69 -8.49 -1.03 -13.02
CA LEU A 69 -8.83 -1.01 -11.59
C LEU A 69 -10.13 -1.73 -11.29
N GLU A 70 -11.20 -1.42 -12.02
CA GLU A 70 -12.52 -2.04 -11.83
C GLU A 70 -12.52 -3.56 -12.09
N THR A 71 -11.51 -4.07 -12.78
CA THR A 71 -11.31 -5.52 -13.01
C THR A 71 -10.27 -6.14 -12.07
N GLY A 72 -9.67 -5.37 -11.15
CA GLY A 72 -8.65 -5.84 -10.22
C GLY A 72 -7.32 -6.22 -10.88
N GLN A 73 -7.03 -5.70 -12.08
CA GLN A 73 -5.88 -6.12 -12.89
C GLN A 73 -4.68 -5.19 -12.84
N VAL A 74 -4.76 -4.08 -12.10
CA VAL A 74 -3.67 -3.09 -12.07
C VAL A 74 -3.35 -2.66 -10.66
N ASN A 75 -2.05 -2.54 -10.40
CA ASN A 75 -1.53 -1.82 -9.25
C ASN A 75 -1.37 -0.34 -9.64
N ILE A 76 -1.79 0.56 -8.78
CA ILE A 76 -1.79 2.01 -9.00
C ILE A 76 -1.14 2.68 -7.79
N SER A 77 -0.55 3.87 -7.96
CA SER A 77 -0.02 4.63 -6.84
C SER A 77 -1.14 5.03 -5.86
N LEU A 78 -0.80 5.11 -4.57
CA LEU A 78 -1.75 5.49 -3.52
C LEU A 78 -2.34 6.89 -3.79
N ALA A 79 -1.52 7.84 -4.26
CA ALA A 79 -1.98 9.19 -4.61
C ALA A 79 -3.06 9.19 -5.71
N LYS A 80 -2.92 8.35 -6.74
CA LYS A 80 -3.95 8.22 -7.77
C LYS A 80 -5.22 7.58 -7.24
N LEU A 81 -5.08 6.60 -6.36
CA LEU A 81 -6.24 5.95 -5.73
C LEU A 81 -6.99 6.93 -4.83
N ASP A 82 -6.26 7.78 -4.10
CA ASP A 82 -6.84 8.85 -3.31
C ASP A 82 -7.54 9.91 -4.16
N ALA A 83 -6.94 10.34 -5.29
CA ALA A 83 -7.59 11.25 -6.23
C ALA A 83 -8.93 10.70 -6.74
N ILE A 84 -9.02 9.38 -6.98
CA ILE A 84 -10.27 8.70 -7.33
C ILE A 84 -11.27 8.76 -6.16
N ALA A 85 -10.82 8.55 -4.92
CA ALA A 85 -11.65 8.63 -3.72
C ALA A 85 -12.27 10.02 -3.56
N VAL A 86 -11.47 11.07 -3.72
CA VAL A 86 -11.91 12.48 -3.68
C VAL A 86 -13.01 12.75 -4.73
N VAL A 87 -12.83 12.33 -5.98
CA VAL A 87 -13.84 12.48 -7.04
C VAL A 87 -15.11 11.72 -6.70
N LEU A 88 -14.98 10.54 -6.13
CA LEU A 88 -16.10 9.73 -5.66
C LEU A 88 -16.69 10.24 -4.32
N GLY A 89 -16.17 11.32 -3.72
CA GLY A 89 -16.69 11.92 -2.49
C GLY A 89 -16.68 10.96 -1.30
N VAL A 90 -15.70 10.08 -1.23
CA VAL A 90 -15.51 9.12 -0.15
C VAL A 90 -14.09 9.19 0.37
N ASP A 91 -13.83 8.66 1.57
CA ASP A 91 -12.49 8.51 2.08
C ASP A 91 -11.76 7.33 1.42
N PHE A 92 -10.43 7.35 1.48
CA PHE A 92 -9.57 6.29 0.95
C PHE A 92 -9.94 4.92 1.52
N ARG A 93 -10.27 4.86 2.82
CA ARG A 93 -10.72 3.65 3.52
C ARG A 93 -11.90 2.99 2.81
N THR A 94 -12.90 3.77 2.40
CA THR A 94 -14.09 3.27 1.72
C THR A 94 -13.74 2.53 0.42
N ILE A 95 -12.71 3.00 -0.29
CA ILE A 95 -12.26 2.35 -1.52
C ILE A 95 -11.54 1.03 -1.26
N VAL A 96 -10.69 0.95 -0.22
CA VAL A 96 -9.82 -0.21 0.02
C VAL A 96 -10.42 -1.27 0.93
N SER A 97 -11.46 -0.94 1.71
CA SER A 97 -12.09 -1.87 2.66
C SER A 97 -12.96 -2.92 1.98
N ALA A 98 -13.02 -4.10 2.58
CA ALA A 98 -14.04 -5.09 2.23
C ALA A 98 -15.45 -4.51 2.49
N PRO A 99 -16.45 -4.80 1.65
CA PRO A 99 -17.82 -4.26 1.80
C PRO A 99 -18.45 -4.48 3.17
N GLU A 100 -18.01 -5.51 3.89
CA GLU A 100 -18.57 -5.94 5.19
C GLU A 100 -17.93 -5.20 6.39
N LEU A 101 -16.89 -4.38 6.18
CA LEU A 101 -16.11 -3.75 7.26
C LEU A 101 -16.52 -2.29 7.56
N LYS A 102 -17.74 -1.87 7.22
CA LYS A 102 -18.19 -0.47 7.32
C LYS A 102 -18.13 0.17 8.72
N GLU A 103 -17.92 -0.60 9.79
CA GLU A 103 -17.97 -0.11 11.18
C GLU A 103 -16.65 -0.23 11.97
N GLN A 104 -15.55 -0.72 11.40
CA GLN A 104 -14.31 -0.93 12.16
C GLN A 104 -13.26 0.16 11.90
N THR A 105 -12.71 0.72 12.97
CA THR A 105 -11.59 1.67 12.95
C THR A 105 -10.30 1.01 12.42
N LEU A 106 -10.17 -0.31 12.60
CA LEU A 106 -9.06 -1.11 12.07
C LEU A 106 -9.37 -1.57 10.64
N VAL A 107 -8.54 -1.19 9.71
CA VAL A 107 -8.68 -1.53 8.27
C VAL A 107 -7.85 -2.75 7.93
N ASN A 108 -6.59 -2.77 8.32
CA ASN A 108 -5.61 -3.84 8.09
C ASN A 108 -5.60 -4.36 6.64
N VAL A 109 -5.54 -3.43 5.69
CA VAL A 109 -5.60 -3.71 4.25
C VAL A 109 -4.22 -3.54 3.63
N LEU A 110 -3.73 -4.57 2.94
CA LEU A 110 -2.55 -4.48 2.08
C LEU A 110 -2.88 -3.61 0.87
N ALA A 111 -2.36 -2.38 0.83
CA ALA A 111 -2.67 -1.40 -0.19
C ALA A 111 -1.63 -1.34 -1.33
N TRP A 112 -0.41 -1.78 -1.06
CA TRP A 112 0.66 -1.84 -2.05
C TRP A 112 1.58 -3.04 -1.79
N GLN A 113 2.04 -3.69 -2.88
CA GLN A 113 3.02 -4.77 -2.89
C GLN A 113 4.12 -4.40 -3.90
N GLY A 114 5.38 -4.50 -3.48
CA GLY A 114 6.53 -4.32 -4.34
C GLY A 114 6.84 -5.55 -5.19
N ASP A 115 7.91 -5.48 -5.97
CA ASP A 115 8.37 -6.60 -6.81
C ASP A 115 8.89 -7.77 -5.96
N LYS A 116 9.37 -7.49 -4.76
CA LYS A 116 9.82 -8.50 -3.80
C LYS A 116 8.76 -8.71 -2.71
N GLU A 117 8.62 -9.96 -2.26
CA GLU A 117 7.61 -10.39 -1.29
C GLU A 117 7.66 -9.60 0.03
N GLU A 118 8.87 -9.20 0.46
CA GLU A 118 9.09 -8.45 1.68
C GLU A 118 8.71 -6.96 1.59
N SER A 119 8.36 -6.48 0.39
CA SER A 119 8.04 -5.07 0.15
C SER A 119 6.53 -4.87 0.10
N SER A 120 5.98 -4.22 1.11
CA SER A 120 4.53 -4.01 1.22
C SER A 120 4.17 -2.74 1.97
N ALA A 121 2.95 -2.23 1.72
CA ALA A 121 2.33 -1.19 2.53
C ALA A 121 0.93 -1.61 2.96
N THR A 122 0.68 -1.57 4.24
CA THR A 122 -0.61 -1.93 4.84
C THR A 122 -1.20 -0.74 5.58
N LEU A 123 -2.44 -0.38 5.21
CA LEU A 123 -3.24 0.58 5.95
C LEU A 123 -3.79 -0.11 7.21
N LEU A 124 -3.34 0.30 8.38
CA LEU A 124 -3.76 -0.29 9.65
C LEU A 124 -5.05 0.32 10.18
N ALA A 125 -5.17 1.63 10.11
CA ALA A 125 -6.33 2.35 10.63
C ALA A 125 -6.52 3.67 9.89
N SER A 126 -7.78 4.14 9.87
CA SER A 126 -8.16 5.46 9.41
C SER A 126 -9.26 5.98 10.34
N VAL A 127 -9.13 7.20 10.81
CA VAL A 127 -10.11 7.83 11.70
C VAL A 127 -10.56 9.15 11.12
N PRO A 128 -11.87 9.42 11.07
CA PRO A 128 -12.39 10.73 10.70
C PRO A 128 -12.07 11.73 11.82
N SER A 129 -11.45 12.83 11.45
CA SER A 129 -11.19 13.95 12.33
C SER A 129 -11.47 15.27 11.57
N ARG A 130 -11.12 16.44 12.12
CA ARG A 130 -11.12 17.69 11.33
C ARG A 130 -10.14 17.61 10.15
N SER A 131 -9.10 16.78 10.31
CA SER A 131 -8.19 16.30 9.30
C SER A 131 -8.19 14.79 9.40
N GLN A 132 -8.22 14.09 8.29
CA GLN A 132 -8.14 12.63 8.29
C GLN A 132 -6.74 12.21 8.73
N VAL A 133 -6.65 11.15 9.53
CA VAL A 133 -5.36 10.57 9.97
C VAL A 133 -5.35 9.10 9.61
N GLU A 134 -4.32 8.70 8.88
CA GLU A 134 -4.09 7.32 8.48
C GLU A 134 -2.81 6.78 9.10
N LEU A 135 -2.84 5.54 9.53
CA LEU A 135 -1.69 4.82 10.06
C LEU A 135 -1.35 3.65 9.13
N TRP A 136 -0.13 3.63 8.66
CA TRP A 136 0.40 2.65 7.73
C TRP A 136 1.59 1.92 8.31
N THR A 137 1.75 0.65 7.98
CA THR A 137 3.04 -0.04 8.07
C THR A 137 3.60 -0.26 6.67
N TRP A 138 4.90 -0.11 6.57
CA TRP A 138 5.66 -0.27 5.35
C TRP A 138 6.80 -1.25 5.55
N SER A 139 7.05 -2.05 4.52
CA SER A 139 8.22 -2.90 4.40
C SER A 139 8.81 -2.73 3.00
N LEU A 140 10.13 -2.56 2.91
CA LEU A 140 10.87 -2.54 1.65
C LEU A 140 12.02 -3.53 1.72
N ALA A 141 12.07 -4.46 0.77
CA ALA A 141 13.19 -5.37 0.61
C ALA A 141 14.47 -4.62 0.23
N VAL A 142 15.61 -5.27 0.38
CA VAL A 142 16.93 -4.69 0.01
C VAL A 142 16.94 -4.27 -1.46
N GLY A 143 17.29 -3.01 -1.71
CA GLY A 143 17.35 -2.39 -3.03
C GLY A 143 16.01 -2.03 -3.65
N GLU A 144 14.90 -2.20 -2.92
CA GLU A 144 13.57 -1.76 -3.36
C GLU A 144 13.36 -0.27 -3.10
N SER A 145 12.47 0.31 -3.91
CA SER A 145 12.05 1.70 -3.78
C SER A 145 10.57 1.87 -4.10
N TYR A 146 9.96 2.89 -3.52
CA TYR A 146 8.60 3.33 -3.82
C TYR A 146 8.62 4.81 -4.19
N ILE A 147 8.12 5.13 -5.39
CA ILE A 147 8.00 6.50 -5.87
C ILE A 147 6.61 7.01 -5.49
N ALA A 148 6.57 8.02 -4.63
CA ALA A 148 5.36 8.73 -4.24
C ALA A 148 5.15 9.94 -5.17
N GLU A 149 3.93 10.08 -5.68
CA GLU A 149 3.49 11.31 -6.34
C GLU A 149 3.16 12.35 -5.25
N ALA A 150 3.20 13.64 -5.62
CA ALA A 150 2.85 14.71 -4.71
C ALA A 150 1.39 14.62 -4.26
N ASP A 151 1.17 14.69 -2.97
CA ASP A 151 -0.15 14.84 -2.35
C ASP A 151 -0.69 16.27 -2.52
N ALA A 152 -1.92 16.52 -2.07
CA ALA A 152 -2.50 17.85 -2.07
C ALA A 152 -1.76 18.80 -1.09
N GLU A 153 -1.85 20.11 -1.33
CA GLU A 153 -1.25 21.10 -0.44
C GLU A 153 -1.82 21.00 0.98
N GLY A 154 -0.95 21.09 1.97
CA GLY A 154 -1.31 20.99 3.39
C GLY A 154 -1.21 19.59 3.98
N TRP A 155 -1.03 18.55 3.15
CA TRP A 155 -0.83 17.20 3.65
C TRP A 155 0.54 17.03 4.30
N GLN A 156 0.58 16.23 5.35
CA GLN A 156 1.79 15.97 6.13
C GLN A 156 1.99 14.47 6.28
N GLU A 157 3.25 14.04 6.22
CA GLU A 157 3.65 12.71 6.61
C GLU A 157 4.51 12.74 7.86
N LEU A 158 4.28 11.75 8.73
CA LEU A 158 5.10 11.46 9.90
C LEU A 158 5.60 10.03 9.80
N ILE A 159 6.90 9.86 9.68
CA ILE A 159 7.59 8.57 9.57
C ILE A 159 8.24 8.20 10.90
N TYR A 160 8.19 6.91 11.27
CA TYR A 160 9.00 6.33 12.33
C TYR A 160 9.60 5.00 11.85
N VAL A 161 10.92 4.92 11.81
CA VAL A 161 11.63 3.73 11.32
C VAL A 161 11.78 2.71 12.46
N LEU A 162 11.29 1.50 12.22
CA LEU A 162 11.33 0.38 13.17
C LEU A 162 12.61 -0.45 13.02
N GLU A 163 12.94 -0.80 11.79
CA GLU A 163 14.10 -1.65 11.44
C GLU A 163 14.75 -1.14 10.15
N GLY A 164 16.07 -1.19 10.07
CA GLY A 164 16.84 -0.75 8.92
C GLY A 164 17.06 0.77 8.90
N GLU A 165 17.25 1.31 7.70
CA GLU A 165 17.48 2.73 7.47
C GLU A 165 16.69 3.19 6.24
N LEU A 166 15.79 4.15 6.43
CA LEU A 166 15.01 4.72 5.33
C LEU A 166 15.75 5.90 4.72
N THR A 167 15.95 5.84 3.41
CA THR A 167 16.35 6.99 2.61
C THR A 167 15.10 7.57 1.94
N ILE A 168 14.85 8.88 2.15
CA ILE A 168 13.85 9.64 1.39
C ILE A 168 14.61 10.56 0.43
N GLN A 169 14.41 10.32 -0.86
CA GLN A 169 14.94 11.15 -1.93
C GLN A 169 13.88 12.16 -2.36
N PHE A 170 14.13 13.44 -2.11
CA PHE A 170 13.39 14.57 -2.67
C PHE A 170 14.08 15.08 -3.94
N THR A 171 13.46 16.01 -4.65
CA THR A 171 14.04 16.63 -5.87
C THR A 171 15.42 17.25 -5.58
N ASP A 172 15.54 18.00 -4.47
CA ASP A 172 16.72 18.81 -4.16
C ASP A 172 17.49 18.35 -2.91
N SER A 173 17.08 17.27 -2.28
CA SER A 173 17.66 16.81 -1.03
C SER A 173 17.46 15.31 -0.79
N ILE A 174 18.29 14.78 0.10
CA ILE A 174 18.17 13.41 0.60
C ILE A 174 18.06 13.45 2.11
N LYS A 175 17.14 12.69 2.67
CA LYS A 175 17.00 12.49 4.11
C LYS A 175 17.22 11.02 4.44
N ILE A 176 18.15 10.75 5.36
CA ILE A 176 18.42 9.41 5.89
C ILE A 176 17.87 9.35 7.31
N ILE A 177 17.09 8.31 7.61
CA ILE A 177 16.38 8.12 8.89
C ILE A 177 16.73 6.72 9.39
N PRO A 178 17.59 6.60 10.43
CA PRO A 178 17.94 5.31 11.01
C PRO A 178 16.79 4.76 11.87
N ALA A 179 16.85 3.46 12.16
CA ALA A 179 15.94 2.80 13.10
C ALA A 179 15.85 3.55 14.45
N GLY A 180 14.64 3.62 15.01
CA GLY A 180 14.34 4.35 16.24
C GLY A 180 14.21 5.86 16.07
N SER A 181 14.31 6.39 14.85
CA SER A 181 14.20 7.81 14.56
C SER A 181 12.91 8.13 13.79
N SER A 182 12.47 9.39 13.90
CA SER A 182 11.30 9.90 13.19
C SER A 182 11.66 11.10 12.32
N PHE A 183 10.82 11.34 11.31
CA PHE A 183 10.90 12.51 10.46
C PHE A 183 9.50 12.89 9.97
N SER A 184 9.22 14.18 9.87
CA SER A 184 7.97 14.68 9.30
C SER A 184 8.25 15.70 8.20
N PHE A 185 7.39 15.73 7.19
CA PHE A 185 7.51 16.62 6.05
C PHE A 185 6.15 16.87 5.40
N ALA A 186 6.05 17.99 4.64
CA ALA A 186 4.90 18.23 3.78
C ALA A 186 4.99 17.32 2.53
N SER A 187 3.99 16.49 2.31
CA SER A 187 3.99 15.49 1.23
C SER A 187 3.48 16.01 -0.12
N SER A 188 3.24 17.34 -0.22
CA SER A 188 2.85 18.02 -1.47
C SER A 188 3.98 18.15 -2.51
N VAL A 189 4.98 17.29 -2.43
CA VAL A 189 6.12 17.18 -3.36
C VAL A 189 6.34 15.72 -3.73
N THR A 190 6.88 15.46 -4.91
CA THR A 190 7.30 14.10 -5.31
C THR A 190 8.53 13.68 -4.50
N TYR A 191 8.53 12.47 -3.99
CA TYR A 191 9.65 11.87 -3.27
C TYR A 191 9.71 10.36 -3.51
N THR A 192 10.82 9.74 -3.11
CA THR A 192 11.01 8.30 -3.24
C THR A 192 11.48 7.73 -1.91
N TYR A 193 10.80 6.70 -1.40
CA TYR A 193 11.32 5.85 -0.34
C TYR A 193 12.28 4.82 -0.94
N ILE A 194 13.44 4.66 -0.33
CA ILE A 194 14.50 3.77 -0.82
C ILE A 194 15.06 2.98 0.36
N ASN A 195 15.15 1.66 0.21
CA ASN A 195 15.98 0.83 1.06
C ASN A 195 17.35 0.61 0.41
N SER A 196 18.30 1.46 0.78
CA SER A 196 19.72 1.33 0.37
C SER A 196 20.53 0.44 1.32
N GLY A 197 19.92 -0.09 2.38
CA GLY A 197 20.58 -0.93 3.37
C GLY A 197 20.80 -2.38 2.92
N ASN A 198 21.22 -3.20 3.84
CA ASN A 198 21.55 -4.63 3.63
C ASN A 198 20.56 -5.58 4.31
N GLN A 199 19.48 -5.04 4.85
CA GLN A 199 18.39 -5.79 5.49
C GLN A 199 17.04 -5.20 5.08
N VAL A 200 15.95 -5.92 5.36
CA VAL A 200 14.59 -5.43 5.14
C VAL A 200 14.37 -4.18 5.99
N LEU A 201 13.92 -3.10 5.36
CA LEU A 201 13.50 -1.87 6.03
C LEU A 201 12.05 -2.01 6.46
N LYS A 202 11.74 -1.64 7.72
CA LYS A 202 10.37 -1.54 8.21
C LYS A 202 10.14 -0.18 8.88
N PHE A 203 9.04 0.46 8.55
CA PHE A 203 8.68 1.76 9.13
C PHE A 203 7.16 1.94 9.24
N MET A 204 6.76 2.82 10.13
CA MET A 204 5.39 3.33 10.22
C MET A 204 5.30 4.69 9.55
N ARG A 205 4.17 4.94 8.90
CA ARG A 205 3.82 6.20 8.27
C ARG A 205 2.45 6.63 8.75
N ASN A 206 2.34 7.87 9.25
CA ASN A 206 1.05 8.54 9.41
C ASN A 206 0.91 9.57 8.29
N VAL A 207 -0.27 9.62 7.70
CA VAL A 207 -0.67 10.67 6.77
C VAL A 207 -1.75 11.50 7.45
N VAL A 208 -1.61 12.82 7.41
CA VAL A 208 -2.55 13.79 8.00
C VAL A 208 -3.00 14.76 6.92
N TYR A 209 -4.32 14.84 6.65
CA TYR A 209 -4.92 15.67 5.61
C TYR A 209 -6.36 16.08 5.90
#